data_3a657fee02b5ab84ea5bef2290be5e03
#
_entry.id   3a657fee02b5ab84ea5bef2290be5e03
#
_cell.length_a   1.000
_cell.length_b   1.000
_cell.length_c   1.000
_cell.angle_alpha   90.00
_cell.angle_beta   90.00
_cell.angle_gamma   90.00
#
_symmetry.space_group_name_H-M   'P 1'
#
loop_
_entity.id
_entity.type
_entity.pdbx_description
1 polymer ?
#
loop_
_entity_poly.entity_id
_entity_poly.type
_entity_poly.pdbx_seq_one_letter_code
_entity_poly.pdbx_strand_id
1 'polypeptide(L)'
;MPYVALITGASSGIGEAVARRLAREPDVHLLLVARREERLRALAADIGGTVIAAGLADPATPARIAEIVERERGALNLLVNNAGARWATDFADGGWENVERHMRINFEAPVRLVEALLPIMRRTAAGPLAGSGGTSVTAPVAIVNVTSTSARIARLGTGAYSAAKAALAAWSDSLYLEERRHGVHVANVLPGFIVTEGFPQAELRASRRTRWAVSDVEQVAEAVLRAGPGGVPEVYVPRYYWLGALLRVIAPRLIRRGAASSVVTPDTNSS
;
A
#
# COMPACT_ATOMS: atom_id res chain seq x y z
N MET A 1 19.91 6.82 -15.78
CA MET A 1 18.92 5.74 -15.92
C MET A 1 17.58 6.23 -15.35
N PRO A 2 16.43 5.83 -15.89
CA PRO A 2 15.16 6.26 -15.36
C PRO A 2 14.95 5.77 -13.91
N TYR A 3 14.13 6.49 -13.14
CA TYR A 3 13.66 6.06 -11.83
C TYR A 3 12.62 4.96 -12.02
N VAL A 4 12.90 3.74 -11.58
CA VAL A 4 12.03 2.57 -11.79
C VAL A 4 11.11 2.38 -10.59
N ALA A 5 9.80 2.40 -10.82
CA ALA A 5 8.79 2.23 -9.79
C ALA A 5 7.84 1.06 -10.11
N LEU A 6 7.70 0.12 -9.19
CA LEU A 6 6.75 -0.99 -9.26
C LEU A 6 5.57 -0.73 -8.33
N ILE A 7 4.36 -0.76 -8.90
CA ILE A 7 3.12 -0.51 -8.16
C ILE A 7 2.22 -1.74 -8.23
N THR A 8 1.91 -2.34 -7.10
CA THR A 8 0.95 -3.44 -7.01
C THR A 8 -0.47 -2.93 -6.83
N GLY A 9 -1.45 -3.63 -7.41
CA GLY A 9 -2.85 -3.19 -7.40
C GLY A 9 -3.08 -1.95 -8.28
N ALA A 10 -2.27 -1.76 -9.33
CA ALA A 10 -2.29 -0.56 -10.18
C ALA A 10 -3.55 -0.42 -11.05
N SER A 11 -4.40 -1.44 -11.15
CA SER A 11 -5.58 -1.44 -12.04
C SER A 11 -6.78 -0.63 -11.53
N SER A 12 -6.73 -0.03 -10.35
CA SER A 12 -7.81 0.82 -9.81
C SER A 12 -7.43 1.53 -8.51
N GLY A 13 -8.22 2.51 -8.11
CA GLY A 13 -8.19 3.14 -6.80
C GLY A 13 -6.82 3.75 -6.45
N ILE A 14 -6.31 3.44 -5.25
CA ILE A 14 -5.05 4.02 -4.76
C ILE A 14 -3.87 3.67 -5.69
N GLY A 15 -3.76 2.42 -6.15
CA GLY A 15 -2.65 1.99 -7.00
C GLY A 15 -2.62 2.70 -8.35
N GLU A 16 -3.79 2.91 -8.97
CA GLU A 16 -3.92 3.70 -10.20
C GLU A 16 -3.56 5.16 -9.96
N ALA A 17 -4.06 5.76 -8.87
CA ALA A 17 -3.75 7.16 -8.54
C ALA A 17 -2.25 7.37 -8.29
N VAL A 18 -1.58 6.42 -7.63
CA VAL A 18 -0.12 6.42 -7.43
C VAL A 18 0.60 6.34 -8.77
N ALA A 19 0.19 5.42 -9.66
CA ALA A 19 0.79 5.29 -10.99
C ALA A 19 0.64 6.58 -11.82
N ARG A 20 -0.57 7.16 -11.88
CA ARG A 20 -0.83 8.43 -12.55
C ARG A 20 -0.04 9.60 -11.95
N ARG A 21 0.14 9.61 -10.64
CA ARG A 21 0.91 10.66 -9.96
C ARG A 21 2.40 10.55 -10.28
N LEU A 22 2.96 9.34 -10.24
CA LEU A 22 4.37 9.08 -10.58
C LEU A 22 4.67 9.33 -12.07
N ALA A 23 3.72 9.06 -12.96
CA ALA A 23 3.87 9.33 -14.40
C ALA A 23 4.08 10.83 -14.74
N ARG A 24 3.79 11.74 -13.80
CA ARG A 24 4.03 13.19 -13.97
C ARG A 24 5.49 13.59 -13.66
N GLU A 25 6.22 12.71 -13.00
CA GLU A 25 7.64 12.95 -12.69
C GLU A 25 8.49 12.66 -13.93
N PRO A 26 9.52 13.46 -14.20
CA PRO A 26 10.42 13.20 -15.33
C PRO A 26 11.20 11.90 -15.12
N ASP A 27 11.50 11.21 -16.22
CA ASP A 27 12.36 10.02 -16.26
C ASP A 27 11.93 8.87 -15.34
N VAL A 28 10.61 8.70 -15.10
CA VAL A 28 10.06 7.57 -14.35
C VAL A 28 9.64 6.46 -15.30
N HIS A 29 10.06 5.23 -15.01
CA HIS A 29 9.55 4.01 -15.65
C HIS A 29 8.65 3.23 -14.69
N LEU A 30 7.41 2.98 -15.10
CA LEU A 30 6.39 2.32 -14.28
C LEU A 30 6.30 0.83 -14.62
N LEU A 31 6.29 -0.02 -13.60
CA LEU A 31 5.94 -1.44 -13.67
C LEU A 31 4.58 -1.62 -12.97
N LEU A 32 3.54 -1.87 -13.74
CA LEU A 32 2.14 -1.89 -13.30
C LEU A 32 1.68 -3.31 -13.08
N VAL A 33 1.45 -3.70 -11.81
CA VAL A 33 1.11 -5.07 -11.42
C VAL A 33 -0.33 -5.15 -10.93
N ALA A 34 -1.16 -5.98 -11.57
CA ALA A 34 -2.49 -6.36 -11.09
C ALA A 34 -3.04 -7.59 -11.84
N ARG A 35 -4.19 -8.13 -11.40
CA ARG A 35 -4.86 -9.26 -12.06
C ARG A 35 -5.60 -8.86 -13.34
N ARG A 36 -6.17 -7.65 -13.38
CA ARG A 36 -7.03 -7.15 -14.47
C ARG A 36 -6.17 -6.56 -15.57
N GLU A 37 -5.74 -7.40 -16.50
CA GLU A 37 -4.80 -7.04 -17.58
C GLU A 37 -5.35 -5.94 -18.48
N GLU A 38 -6.62 -5.99 -18.88
CA GLU A 38 -7.23 -4.98 -19.74
C GLU A 38 -7.17 -3.57 -19.13
N ARG A 39 -7.45 -3.48 -17.81
CA ARG A 39 -7.34 -2.19 -17.11
C ARG A 39 -5.90 -1.70 -17.01
N LEU A 40 -4.95 -2.61 -16.81
CA LEU A 40 -3.52 -2.24 -16.83
C LEU A 40 -3.09 -1.76 -18.22
N ARG A 41 -3.53 -2.42 -19.29
CA ARG A 41 -3.25 -1.98 -20.66
C ARG A 41 -3.84 -0.61 -20.98
N ALA A 42 -5.08 -0.37 -20.56
CA ALA A 42 -5.72 0.94 -20.68
C ALA A 42 -4.95 2.04 -19.92
N LEU A 43 -4.54 1.75 -18.68
CA LEU A 43 -3.73 2.67 -17.90
C LEU A 43 -2.36 2.91 -18.55
N ALA A 44 -1.67 1.86 -18.99
CA ALA A 44 -0.37 1.98 -19.63
C ALA A 44 -0.43 2.72 -20.99
N ALA A 45 -1.53 2.61 -21.72
CA ALA A 45 -1.75 3.39 -22.94
C ALA A 45 -1.86 4.90 -22.66
N ASP A 46 -2.37 5.28 -21.48
CA ASP A 46 -2.54 6.68 -21.08
C ASP A 46 -1.27 7.29 -20.46
N ILE A 47 -0.59 6.55 -19.58
CA ILE A 47 0.53 7.07 -18.79
C ILE A 47 1.90 6.43 -19.09
N GLY A 48 1.94 5.45 -19.97
CA GLY A 48 3.13 4.64 -20.19
C GLY A 48 3.35 3.54 -19.14
N GLY A 49 4.42 2.76 -19.32
CA GLY A 49 4.83 1.72 -18.37
C GLY A 49 4.68 0.29 -18.90
N THR A 50 5.27 -0.65 -18.19
CA THR A 50 5.22 -2.09 -18.48
C THR A 50 4.08 -2.75 -17.71
N VAL A 51 3.22 -3.48 -18.41
CA VAL A 51 2.10 -4.22 -17.82
C VAL A 51 2.56 -5.60 -17.34
N ILE A 52 2.28 -5.92 -16.08
CA ILE A 52 2.54 -7.23 -15.48
C ILE A 52 1.23 -7.78 -14.92
N ALA A 53 0.53 -8.57 -15.74
CA ALA A 53 -0.70 -9.24 -15.32
C ALA A 53 -0.36 -10.41 -14.39
N ALA A 54 -0.64 -10.25 -13.09
CA ALA A 54 -0.27 -11.22 -12.07
C ALA A 54 -1.18 -11.18 -10.83
N GLY A 55 -1.43 -12.34 -10.26
CA GLY A 55 -2.11 -12.53 -8.97
C GLY A 55 -1.09 -12.73 -7.86
N LEU A 56 -0.97 -11.81 -6.91
CA LEU A 56 0.05 -11.86 -5.86
C LEU A 56 -0.20 -12.94 -4.80
N ALA A 57 -1.39 -13.56 -4.78
CA ALA A 57 -1.66 -14.70 -3.91
C ALA A 57 -1.01 -16.00 -4.38
N ASP A 58 -0.54 -16.06 -5.63
CA ASP A 58 0.21 -17.19 -6.18
C ASP A 58 1.68 -17.09 -5.70
N PRO A 59 2.18 -18.13 -5.00
CA PRO A 59 3.55 -18.16 -4.47
C PRO A 59 4.66 -18.01 -5.52
N ALA A 60 4.41 -18.37 -6.78
CA ALA A 60 5.38 -18.24 -7.88
C ALA A 60 5.47 -16.82 -8.45
N THR A 61 4.47 -15.99 -8.19
CA THR A 61 4.39 -14.62 -8.76
C THR A 61 5.56 -13.71 -8.36
N PRO A 62 6.03 -13.68 -7.11
CA PRO A 62 7.13 -12.80 -6.71
C PRO A 62 8.42 -13.05 -7.49
N ALA A 63 8.82 -14.30 -7.67
CA ALA A 63 10.01 -14.68 -8.46
C ALA A 63 9.87 -14.25 -9.92
N ARG A 64 8.72 -14.51 -10.54
CA ARG A 64 8.43 -14.07 -11.91
C ARG A 64 8.50 -12.55 -12.08
N ILE A 65 7.99 -11.79 -11.11
CA ILE A 65 8.08 -10.33 -11.13
C ILE A 65 9.54 -9.88 -11.02
N ALA A 66 10.34 -10.50 -10.14
CA ALA A 66 11.76 -10.18 -10.00
C ALA A 66 12.54 -10.44 -11.31
N GLU A 67 12.28 -11.54 -12.00
CA GLU A 67 12.86 -11.83 -13.31
C GLU A 67 12.49 -10.76 -14.37
N ILE A 68 11.24 -10.29 -14.37
CA ILE A 68 10.80 -9.22 -15.26
C ILE A 68 11.56 -7.92 -14.94
N VAL A 69 11.64 -7.53 -13.67
CA VAL A 69 12.34 -6.31 -13.23
C VAL A 69 13.83 -6.39 -13.64
N GLU A 70 14.47 -7.52 -13.41
CA GLU A 70 15.88 -7.73 -13.77
C GLU A 70 16.10 -7.60 -15.29
N ARG A 71 15.26 -8.28 -16.09
CA ARG A 71 15.35 -8.26 -17.55
C ARG A 71 15.05 -6.88 -18.16
N GLU A 72 14.03 -6.19 -17.65
CA GLU A 72 13.56 -4.92 -18.23
C GLU A 72 14.49 -3.76 -17.87
N ARG A 73 15.00 -3.73 -16.64
CA ARG A 73 15.71 -2.56 -16.12
C ARG A 73 16.95 -2.88 -15.27
N GLY A 74 17.02 -4.04 -14.63
CA GLY A 74 18.10 -4.41 -13.71
C GLY A 74 18.18 -3.53 -12.45
N ALA A 75 17.21 -2.65 -12.24
CA ALA A 75 17.12 -1.70 -11.13
C ALA A 75 15.69 -1.52 -10.66
N LEU A 76 15.49 -1.20 -9.37
CA LEU A 76 14.20 -0.86 -8.78
C LEU A 76 14.39 0.20 -7.69
N ASN A 77 13.85 1.38 -7.92
CA ASN A 77 13.94 2.52 -7.00
C ASN A 77 12.78 2.58 -6.02
N LEU A 78 11.57 2.22 -6.47
CA LEU A 78 10.38 2.28 -5.64
C LEU A 78 9.54 1.03 -5.78
N LEU A 79 9.28 0.36 -4.66
CA LEU A 79 8.26 -0.68 -4.56
C LEU A 79 7.07 -0.15 -3.76
N VAL A 80 5.88 -0.11 -4.38
CA VAL A 80 4.62 0.25 -3.71
C VAL A 80 3.77 -1.01 -3.53
N ASN A 81 3.78 -1.57 -2.33
CA ASN A 81 2.91 -2.66 -1.91
C ASN A 81 1.53 -2.11 -1.56
N ASN A 82 0.68 -1.95 -2.58
CA ASN A 82 -0.68 -1.44 -2.42
C ASN A 82 -1.75 -2.51 -2.64
N ALA A 83 -1.48 -3.55 -3.41
CA ALA A 83 -2.43 -4.64 -3.61
C ALA A 83 -2.93 -5.21 -2.27
N GLY A 84 -4.23 -5.39 -2.17
CA GLY A 84 -4.88 -5.91 -0.96
C GLY A 84 -6.36 -6.11 -1.18
N ALA A 85 -7.00 -6.76 -0.23
CA ALA A 85 -8.44 -6.98 -0.24
C ALA A 85 -9.00 -6.90 1.19
N ARG A 86 -10.28 -6.57 1.29
CA ARG A 86 -11.02 -6.58 2.54
C ARG A 86 -12.34 -7.31 2.35
N TRP A 87 -12.58 -8.29 3.19
CA TRP A 87 -13.86 -9.01 3.30
C TRP A 87 -14.36 -8.83 4.73
N ALA A 88 -15.30 -7.91 4.90
CA ALA A 88 -15.85 -7.60 6.21
C ALA A 88 -16.81 -8.72 6.64
N THR A 89 -16.49 -9.35 7.77
CA THR A 89 -17.35 -10.35 8.41
C THR A 89 -16.94 -10.51 9.88
N ASP A 90 -17.87 -10.92 10.71
CA ASP A 90 -17.58 -11.26 12.09
C ASP A 90 -16.84 -12.62 12.15
N PHE A 91 -16.08 -12.83 13.22
CA PHE A 91 -15.28 -14.05 13.35
C PHE A 91 -16.15 -15.31 13.44
N ALA A 92 -17.35 -15.20 14.03
CA ALA A 92 -18.30 -16.32 14.12
C ALA A 92 -18.72 -16.85 12.74
N ASP A 93 -18.87 -15.95 11.75
CA ASP A 93 -19.31 -16.29 10.40
C ASP A 93 -18.14 -16.60 9.47
N GLY A 94 -17.05 -15.84 9.60
CA GLY A 94 -15.90 -15.95 8.70
C GLY A 94 -14.82 -16.91 9.14
N GLY A 95 -14.74 -17.23 10.41
CA GLY A 95 -13.79 -18.19 11.01
C GLY A 95 -12.33 -17.97 10.62
N TRP A 96 -11.56 -19.08 10.68
CA TRP A 96 -10.15 -19.09 10.32
C TRP A 96 -9.92 -18.83 8.83
N GLU A 97 -10.78 -19.31 7.96
CA GLU A 97 -10.65 -19.13 6.51
C GLU A 97 -10.58 -17.65 6.13
N ASN A 98 -11.44 -16.81 6.75
CA ASN A 98 -11.39 -15.37 6.54
C ASN A 98 -10.08 -14.74 7.05
N VAL A 99 -9.52 -15.23 8.15
CA VAL A 99 -8.21 -14.78 8.66
C VAL A 99 -7.12 -15.16 7.67
N GLU A 100 -7.08 -16.42 7.25
CA GLU A 100 -6.06 -16.94 6.35
C GLU A 100 -6.02 -16.19 5.02
N ARG A 101 -7.17 -15.98 4.35
CA ARG A 101 -7.21 -15.24 3.09
C ARG A 101 -6.75 -13.79 3.23
N HIS A 102 -7.05 -13.13 4.37
CA HIS A 102 -6.55 -11.78 4.63
C HIS A 102 -5.03 -11.78 4.86
N MET A 103 -4.50 -12.73 5.64
CA MET A 103 -3.06 -12.87 5.85
C MET A 103 -2.34 -13.13 4.55
N ARG A 104 -2.86 -13.99 3.69
CA ARG A 104 -2.26 -14.33 2.40
C ARG A 104 -2.08 -13.12 1.49
N ILE A 105 -3.12 -12.30 1.30
CA ILE A 105 -3.05 -11.18 0.36
C ILE A 105 -2.50 -9.89 0.97
N ASN A 106 -2.79 -9.60 2.25
CA ASN A 106 -2.43 -8.33 2.87
C ASN A 106 -1.11 -8.36 3.66
N PHE A 107 -0.54 -9.54 3.92
CA PHE A 107 0.71 -9.71 4.63
C PHE A 107 1.71 -10.59 3.87
N GLU A 108 1.38 -11.85 3.61
CA GLU A 108 2.30 -12.81 2.98
C GLU A 108 2.74 -12.36 1.58
N ALA A 109 1.79 -11.94 0.75
CA ALA A 109 2.07 -11.51 -0.63
C ALA A 109 3.06 -10.32 -0.70
N PRO A 110 2.89 -9.20 0.02
CA PRO A 110 3.88 -8.12 0.03
C PRO A 110 5.22 -8.54 0.64
N VAL A 111 5.25 -9.39 1.67
CA VAL A 111 6.50 -9.88 2.27
C VAL A 111 7.30 -10.71 1.26
N ARG A 112 6.66 -11.68 0.60
CA ARG A 112 7.32 -12.49 -0.45
C ARG A 112 7.78 -11.66 -1.64
N LEU A 113 7.02 -10.63 -2.00
CA LEU A 113 7.43 -9.72 -3.09
C LEU A 113 8.67 -8.90 -2.70
N VAL A 114 8.73 -8.42 -1.46
CA VAL A 114 9.94 -7.76 -0.94
C VAL A 114 11.13 -8.72 -0.93
N GLU A 115 10.94 -9.94 -0.43
CA GLU A 115 12.00 -10.97 -0.42
C GLU A 115 12.62 -11.16 -1.82
N ALA A 116 11.78 -11.28 -2.85
CA ALA A 116 12.24 -11.49 -4.22
C ALA A 116 12.92 -10.25 -4.84
N LEU A 117 12.47 -9.03 -4.49
CA LEU A 117 12.95 -7.79 -5.09
C LEU A 117 14.07 -7.11 -4.29
N LEU A 118 14.23 -7.42 -3.03
CA LEU A 118 15.20 -6.78 -2.13
C LEU A 118 16.64 -6.84 -2.63
N PRO A 119 17.14 -7.96 -3.23
CA PRO A 119 18.48 -7.99 -3.81
C PRO A 119 18.67 -6.96 -4.92
N ILE A 120 17.67 -6.75 -5.78
CA ILE A 120 17.70 -5.74 -6.85
C ILE A 120 17.72 -4.34 -6.25
N MET A 121 16.86 -4.07 -5.25
CA MET A 121 16.76 -2.77 -4.59
C MET A 121 18.06 -2.40 -3.86
N ARG A 122 18.69 -3.35 -3.17
CA ARG A 122 20.00 -3.13 -2.52
C ARG A 122 21.10 -2.82 -3.54
N ARG A 123 21.15 -3.52 -4.69
CA ARG A 123 22.10 -3.19 -5.77
C ARG A 123 21.82 -1.80 -6.34
N THR A 124 20.54 -1.43 -6.53
CA THR A 124 20.16 -0.08 -6.98
C THR A 124 20.62 0.99 -6.00
N ALA A 125 20.46 0.77 -4.71
CA ALA A 125 20.87 1.70 -3.66
C ALA A 125 22.40 1.86 -3.57
N ALA A 126 23.16 0.80 -3.85
CA ALA A 126 24.63 0.83 -3.88
C ALA A 126 25.22 1.43 -5.18
N GLY A 127 24.40 1.64 -6.20
CA GLY A 127 24.83 2.12 -7.52
C GLY A 127 25.11 3.62 -7.57
N PRO A 128 25.73 4.11 -8.65
CA PRO A 128 26.13 5.53 -8.83
C PRO A 128 24.93 6.50 -8.91
N LEU A 129 23.71 6.01 -8.99
CA LEU A 129 22.48 6.82 -9.07
C LEU A 129 21.90 7.20 -7.70
N ALA A 130 22.50 6.78 -6.60
CA ALA A 130 22.06 7.09 -5.25
C ALA A 130 22.06 8.60 -4.91
N GLY A 131 22.45 9.50 -5.82
CA GLY A 131 22.54 10.93 -5.55
C GLY A 131 22.39 11.89 -6.72
N SER A 132 22.06 11.43 -7.94
CA SER A 132 22.17 12.27 -9.15
C SER A 132 20.85 12.69 -9.83
N GLY A 133 19.70 12.51 -9.21
CA GLY A 133 18.43 13.00 -9.76
C GLY A 133 18.11 14.39 -9.24
N GLY A 134 17.98 15.39 -10.11
CA GLY A 134 17.56 16.77 -9.83
C GLY A 134 16.11 16.92 -9.32
N THR A 135 15.56 15.88 -8.75
CA THR A 135 14.29 15.85 -8.01
C THR A 135 14.59 15.88 -6.53
N SER A 136 13.73 16.50 -5.73
CA SER A 136 13.78 16.57 -4.26
C SER A 136 13.60 15.18 -3.61
N VAL A 137 14.38 14.17 -4.06
CA VAL A 137 14.31 12.79 -3.59
C VAL A 137 15.25 12.59 -2.42
N THR A 138 14.69 12.48 -1.22
CA THR A 138 15.46 12.26 0.02
C THR A 138 15.85 10.79 0.18
N ALA A 139 15.04 9.86 -0.34
CA ALA A 139 15.29 8.43 -0.32
C ALA A 139 15.25 7.85 -1.75
N PRO A 140 16.42 7.69 -2.41
CA PRO A 140 16.50 7.27 -3.81
C PRO A 140 16.01 5.84 -4.05
N VAL A 141 16.01 4.98 -3.01
CA VAL A 141 15.44 3.62 -3.06
C VAL A 141 14.52 3.41 -1.86
N ALA A 142 13.28 3.05 -2.12
CA ALA A 142 12.28 2.93 -1.07
C ALA A 142 11.26 1.79 -1.30
N ILE A 143 10.80 1.22 -0.20
CA ILE A 143 9.64 0.32 -0.11
C ILE A 143 8.53 1.06 0.62
N VAL A 144 7.37 1.20 0.01
CA VAL A 144 6.18 1.79 0.63
C VAL A 144 5.11 0.73 0.77
N ASN A 145 4.77 0.40 2.01
CA ASN A 145 3.67 -0.51 2.32
C ASN A 145 2.38 0.30 2.59
N VAL A 146 1.39 0.16 1.71
CA VAL A 146 0.06 0.74 1.94
C VAL A 146 -0.68 -0.17 2.91
N THR A 147 -0.62 0.21 4.17
CA THR A 147 -1.26 -0.51 5.28
C THR A 147 -2.70 -0.02 5.48
N SER A 148 -3.07 0.43 6.64
CA SER A 148 -4.38 1.03 6.95
C SER A 148 -4.37 1.60 8.36
N THR A 149 -5.21 2.61 8.65
CA THR A 149 -5.50 3.01 10.03
C THR A 149 -6.13 1.87 10.85
N SER A 150 -6.73 0.87 10.18
CA SER A 150 -7.23 -0.36 10.81
C SER A 150 -6.10 -1.21 11.44
N ALA A 151 -4.85 -1.03 11.02
CA ALA A 151 -3.68 -1.62 11.67
C ALA A 151 -3.48 -1.11 13.11
N ARG A 152 -3.96 0.08 13.40
CA ARG A 152 -3.84 0.74 14.72
C ARG A 152 -5.15 0.67 15.51
N ILE A 153 -6.30 0.79 14.85
CA ILE A 153 -7.64 0.80 15.46
C ILE A 153 -8.55 -0.15 14.69
N ALA A 154 -8.72 -1.36 15.21
CA ALA A 154 -9.66 -2.33 14.67
C ALA A 154 -11.12 -1.88 14.89
N ARG A 155 -11.99 -2.26 13.98
CA ARG A 155 -13.44 -2.02 14.00
C ARG A 155 -14.20 -3.33 13.92
N LEU A 156 -15.48 -3.29 14.27
CA LEU A 156 -16.37 -4.43 14.13
C LEU A 156 -16.33 -4.96 12.67
N GLY A 157 -16.33 -6.27 12.48
CA GLY A 157 -16.26 -6.94 11.19
C GLY A 157 -14.94 -6.78 10.43
N THR A 158 -13.90 -6.16 11.01
CA THR A 158 -12.60 -5.96 10.34
C THR A 158 -11.45 -6.70 11.02
N GLY A 159 -11.71 -7.62 11.92
CA GLY A 159 -10.68 -8.25 12.75
C GLY A 159 -9.56 -8.90 11.95
N ALA A 160 -9.89 -9.75 10.97
CA ALA A 160 -8.92 -10.42 10.11
C ALA A 160 -8.09 -9.44 9.25
N TYR A 161 -8.75 -8.47 8.64
CA TYR A 161 -8.09 -7.41 7.86
C TYR A 161 -7.15 -6.57 8.74
N SER A 162 -7.63 -6.14 9.90
CA SER A 162 -6.86 -5.34 10.86
C SER A 162 -5.63 -6.09 11.35
N ALA A 163 -5.75 -7.38 11.64
CA ALA A 163 -4.64 -8.24 12.04
C ALA A 163 -3.57 -8.32 10.94
N ALA A 164 -3.97 -8.58 9.68
CA ALA A 164 -3.03 -8.67 8.56
C ALA A 164 -2.32 -7.33 8.28
N LYS A 165 -3.06 -6.21 8.34
CA LYS A 165 -2.45 -4.87 8.14
C LYS A 165 -1.59 -4.44 9.34
N ALA A 166 -1.90 -4.88 10.56
CA ALA A 166 -1.06 -4.66 11.73
C ALA A 166 0.24 -5.48 11.65
N ALA A 167 0.16 -6.74 11.19
CA ALA A 167 1.32 -7.57 10.94
C ALA A 167 2.26 -6.92 9.90
N LEU A 168 1.71 -6.43 8.77
CA LEU A 168 2.48 -5.74 7.75
C LEU A 168 3.13 -4.46 8.29
N ALA A 169 2.42 -3.67 9.09
CA ALA A 169 2.97 -2.43 9.66
C ALA A 169 4.13 -2.73 10.63
N ALA A 170 3.96 -3.68 11.55
CA ALA A 170 5.00 -4.06 12.50
C ALA A 170 6.23 -4.66 11.80
N TRP A 171 6.02 -5.51 10.79
CA TRP A 171 7.11 -6.05 9.98
C TRP A 171 7.86 -4.96 9.21
N SER A 172 7.14 -3.96 8.67
CA SER A 172 7.75 -2.81 7.99
C SER A 172 8.66 -2.01 8.89
N ASP A 173 8.28 -1.82 10.16
CA ASP A 173 9.08 -1.11 11.16
C ASP A 173 10.41 -1.84 11.43
N SER A 174 10.37 -3.18 11.52
CA SER A 174 11.59 -4.00 11.63
C SER A 174 12.46 -3.92 10.38
N LEU A 175 11.83 -4.10 9.20
CA LEU A 175 12.54 -4.04 7.92
C LEU A 175 13.20 -2.67 7.70
N TYR A 176 12.58 -1.57 8.13
CA TYR A 176 13.21 -0.25 8.10
C TYR A 176 14.54 -0.22 8.84
N LEU A 177 14.60 -0.80 10.04
CA LEU A 177 15.82 -0.87 10.85
C LEU A 177 16.91 -1.72 10.20
N GLU A 178 16.50 -2.82 9.55
CA GLU A 178 17.40 -3.74 8.87
C GLU A 178 17.98 -3.13 7.58
N GLU A 179 17.14 -2.46 6.77
CA GLU A 179 17.49 -2.03 5.42
C GLU A 179 18.12 -0.63 5.33
N ARG A 180 17.96 0.20 6.36
CA ARG A 180 18.59 1.53 6.38
C ARG A 180 20.10 1.50 6.15
N ARG A 181 20.80 0.47 6.62
CA ARG A 181 22.24 0.28 6.41
C ARG A 181 22.60 -0.05 4.97
N HIS A 182 21.64 -0.53 4.18
CA HIS A 182 21.78 -0.84 2.77
C HIS A 182 21.30 0.30 1.86
N GLY A 183 20.90 1.43 2.43
CA GLY A 183 20.39 2.58 1.69
C GLY A 183 18.98 2.41 1.15
N VAL A 184 18.22 1.39 1.62
CA VAL A 184 16.82 1.17 1.26
C VAL A 184 15.93 1.70 2.38
N HIS A 185 15.11 2.70 2.06
CA HIS A 185 14.12 3.26 2.96
C HIS A 185 12.86 2.40 2.96
N VAL A 186 12.25 2.18 4.13
CA VAL A 186 10.99 1.45 4.25
C VAL A 186 9.97 2.31 4.99
N ALA A 187 8.77 2.44 4.43
CA ALA A 187 7.74 3.31 4.97
C ALA A 187 6.36 2.67 4.98
N ASN A 188 5.52 3.12 5.93
CA ASN A 188 4.11 2.80 6.02
C ASN A 188 3.24 4.00 5.62
N VAL A 189 2.30 3.80 4.71
CA VAL A 189 1.19 4.72 4.49
C VAL A 189 -0.07 4.10 5.10
N LEU A 190 -0.75 4.86 5.97
CA LEU A 190 -1.93 4.39 6.70
C LEU A 190 -3.19 5.17 6.25
N PRO A 191 -3.84 4.75 5.15
CA PRO A 191 -5.09 5.35 4.75
C PRO A 191 -6.21 5.03 5.74
N GLY A 192 -7.09 6.01 5.96
CA GLY A 192 -8.35 5.83 6.66
C GLY A 192 -9.48 5.43 5.72
N PHE A 193 -10.58 6.21 5.73
CA PHE A 193 -11.67 6.06 4.77
C PHE A 193 -11.29 6.72 3.46
N ILE A 194 -11.02 5.91 2.43
CA ILE A 194 -10.68 6.39 1.09
C ILE A 194 -11.80 5.99 0.14
N VAL A 195 -12.23 6.94 -0.70
CA VAL A 195 -13.19 6.65 -1.76
C VAL A 195 -12.49 5.91 -2.88
N THR A 196 -12.90 4.66 -3.09
CA THR A 196 -12.42 3.83 -4.19
C THR A 196 -13.60 3.12 -4.83
N GLU A 197 -13.39 2.55 -6.03
CA GLU A 197 -14.40 1.73 -6.71
C GLU A 197 -14.92 0.59 -5.83
N GLY A 198 -14.01 -0.09 -5.09
CA GLY A 198 -14.35 -1.18 -4.17
C GLY A 198 -14.86 -0.73 -2.79
N PHE A 199 -14.91 0.58 -2.53
CA PHE A 199 -15.31 1.13 -1.23
C PHE A 199 -15.92 2.54 -1.40
N PRO A 200 -17.14 2.65 -1.94
CA PRO A 200 -17.74 3.92 -2.38
C PRO A 200 -18.24 4.79 -1.23
N GLN A 201 -17.67 5.12 -0.23
CA GLN A 201 -17.96 5.97 0.94
C GLN A 201 -19.04 7.08 0.75
N ALA A 202 -20.03 6.84 -0.12
CA ALA A 202 -21.03 7.86 -0.50
C ALA A 202 -21.79 8.41 0.71
N GLU A 203 -22.22 7.53 1.62
CA GLU A 203 -22.94 7.91 2.84
C GLU A 203 -22.08 8.74 3.79
N LEU A 204 -20.82 8.36 3.96
CA LEU A 204 -19.87 9.11 4.81
C LEU A 204 -19.55 10.47 4.22
N ARG A 205 -19.47 10.58 2.89
CA ARG A 205 -19.28 11.86 2.19
C ARG A 205 -20.50 12.78 2.28
N ALA A 206 -21.71 12.25 2.19
CA ALA A 206 -22.93 13.00 2.24
C ALA A 206 -23.18 13.67 3.61
N SER A 207 -22.73 13.05 4.67
CA SER A 207 -22.91 13.57 6.04
C SER A 207 -21.88 14.65 6.38
N ARG A 208 -22.35 15.82 6.81
CA ARG A 208 -21.49 16.91 7.33
C ARG A 208 -20.62 16.47 8.51
N ARG A 209 -21.07 15.47 9.28
CA ARG A 209 -20.39 14.98 10.50
C ARG A 209 -19.24 14.03 10.18
N THR A 210 -19.24 13.36 9.02
CA THR A 210 -18.28 12.31 8.68
C THR A 210 -17.43 12.61 7.43
N ARG A 211 -17.85 13.60 6.59
CA ARG A 211 -17.11 13.92 5.36
C ARG A 211 -15.65 14.31 5.59
N TRP A 212 -15.32 14.86 6.74
CA TRP A 212 -13.94 15.21 7.12
C TRP A 212 -13.05 13.98 7.31
N ALA A 213 -13.66 12.84 7.63
CA ALA A 213 -12.94 11.57 7.85
C ALA A 213 -12.61 10.84 6.55
N VAL A 214 -13.16 11.29 5.41
CA VAL A 214 -12.99 10.67 4.10
C VAL A 214 -11.96 11.45 3.30
N SER A 215 -11.03 10.73 2.68
CA SER A 215 -10.01 11.28 1.77
C SER A 215 -10.15 10.69 0.38
N ASP A 216 -9.53 11.37 -0.59
CA ASP A 216 -9.46 10.92 -1.98
C ASP A 216 -8.17 10.12 -2.24
N VAL A 217 -8.17 9.33 -3.31
CA VAL A 217 -7.02 8.49 -3.69
C VAL A 217 -5.78 9.32 -4.02
N GLU A 218 -5.96 10.53 -4.51
CA GLU A 218 -4.88 11.49 -4.82
C GLU A 218 -4.10 11.89 -3.56
N GLN A 219 -4.80 12.08 -2.43
CA GLN A 219 -4.14 12.38 -1.14
C GLN A 219 -3.28 11.21 -0.66
N VAL A 220 -3.71 9.97 -0.96
CA VAL A 220 -2.90 8.78 -0.65
C VAL A 220 -1.72 8.68 -1.60
N ALA A 221 -1.88 9.01 -2.89
CA ALA A 221 -0.79 9.04 -3.85
C ALA A 221 0.31 10.03 -3.42
N GLU A 222 -0.07 11.25 -3.01
CA GLU A 222 0.90 12.22 -2.46
C GLU A 222 1.55 11.72 -1.16
N ALA A 223 0.82 11.00 -0.32
CA ALA A 223 1.37 10.39 0.89
C ALA A 223 2.40 9.29 0.56
N VAL A 224 2.18 8.51 -0.51
CA VAL A 224 3.14 7.50 -1.00
C VAL A 224 4.44 8.17 -1.46
N LEU A 225 4.37 9.29 -2.19
CA LEU A 225 5.58 10.01 -2.61
C LEU A 225 6.33 10.61 -1.42
N ARG A 226 5.61 11.14 -0.44
CA ARG A 226 6.22 11.65 0.80
C ARG A 226 6.86 10.53 1.63
N ALA A 227 6.22 9.37 1.68
CA ALA A 227 6.73 8.22 2.43
C ALA A 227 7.93 7.59 1.74
N GLY A 228 7.84 7.29 0.44
CA GLY A 228 8.89 6.66 -0.34
C GLY A 228 10.00 7.65 -0.72
N PRO A 229 9.92 8.33 -1.87
CA PRO A 229 10.95 9.28 -2.31
C PRO A 229 11.24 10.39 -1.30
N GLY A 230 10.22 10.84 -0.54
CA GLY A 230 10.36 11.86 0.47
C GLY A 230 10.97 11.41 1.80
N GLY A 231 11.20 10.11 2.00
CA GLY A 231 11.91 9.56 3.16
C GLY A 231 11.15 9.63 4.51
N VAL A 232 9.83 9.80 4.51
CA VAL A 232 9.02 9.86 5.74
C VAL A 232 8.56 8.45 6.14
N PRO A 233 8.96 7.91 7.30
CA PRO A 233 8.76 6.50 7.62
C PRO A 233 7.29 6.10 7.86
N GLU A 234 6.45 7.03 8.33
CA GLU A 234 5.02 6.75 8.56
C GLU A 234 4.15 7.94 8.19
N VAL A 235 3.12 7.73 7.36
CA VAL A 235 2.20 8.78 6.90
C VAL A 235 0.76 8.35 7.05
N TYR A 236 -0.02 9.08 7.82
CA TYR A 236 -1.48 8.90 7.96
C TYR A 236 -2.23 9.74 6.92
N VAL A 237 -3.31 9.20 6.37
CA VAL A 237 -4.20 9.93 5.45
C VAL A 237 -5.66 9.73 5.89
N PRO A 238 -6.34 10.80 6.36
CA PRO A 238 -5.85 12.15 6.70
C PRO A 238 -4.80 12.17 7.82
N ARG A 239 -3.97 13.20 7.83
CA ARG A 239 -2.84 13.29 8.78
C ARG A 239 -3.27 13.16 10.24
N TYR A 240 -4.36 13.78 10.66
CA TYR A 240 -4.82 13.77 12.06
C TYR A 240 -5.24 12.38 12.59
N TYR A 241 -5.31 11.35 11.75
CA TYR A 241 -5.60 9.98 12.21
C TYR A 241 -4.51 9.40 13.13
N TRP A 242 -3.30 9.97 13.16
CA TRP A 242 -2.28 9.60 14.14
C TRP A 242 -2.76 9.85 15.59
N LEU A 243 -3.63 10.88 15.81
CA LEU A 243 -4.21 11.12 17.13
C LEU A 243 -5.05 9.94 17.62
N GLY A 244 -5.80 9.30 16.73
CA GLY A 244 -6.57 8.10 17.06
C GLY A 244 -5.65 6.92 17.43
N ALA A 245 -4.54 6.75 16.72
CA ALA A 245 -3.53 5.74 17.04
C ALA A 245 -2.90 6.00 18.42
N LEU A 246 -2.56 7.24 18.73
CA LEU A 246 -2.04 7.65 20.03
C LEU A 246 -3.07 7.37 21.13
N LEU A 247 -4.33 7.81 20.94
CA LEU A 247 -5.41 7.56 21.90
C LEU A 247 -5.64 6.06 22.14
N ARG A 248 -5.44 5.22 21.13
CA ARG A 248 -5.52 3.75 21.30
C ARG A 248 -4.50 3.23 22.32
N VAL A 249 -3.33 3.85 22.40
CA VAL A 249 -2.27 3.48 23.35
C VAL A 249 -2.55 4.03 24.75
N ILE A 250 -2.84 5.32 24.88
CA ILE A 250 -2.97 5.98 26.18
C ILE A 250 -4.35 5.81 26.82
N ALA A 251 -5.42 5.62 26.03
CA ALA A 251 -6.80 5.49 26.50
C ALA A 251 -7.56 4.33 25.79
N PRO A 252 -7.08 3.07 25.88
CA PRO A 252 -7.61 1.95 25.11
C PRO A 252 -9.09 1.65 25.40
N ARG A 253 -9.55 1.89 26.63
CA ARG A 253 -10.97 1.69 26.99
C ARG A 253 -11.91 2.64 26.26
N LEU A 254 -11.48 3.90 26.06
CA LEU A 254 -12.27 4.92 25.37
C LEU A 254 -12.42 4.56 23.89
N ILE A 255 -11.32 4.18 23.24
CA ILE A 255 -11.32 3.79 21.81
C ILE A 255 -12.18 2.54 21.60
N ARG A 256 -12.09 1.52 22.48
CA ARG A 256 -12.91 0.31 22.36
C ARG A 256 -14.41 0.61 22.46
N ARG A 257 -14.83 1.52 23.34
CA ARG A 257 -16.23 1.94 23.45
C ARG A 257 -16.71 2.66 22.18
N GLY A 258 -15.90 3.58 21.62
CA GLY A 258 -16.22 4.30 20.39
C GLY A 258 -16.25 3.38 19.16
N ALA A 259 -15.34 2.42 19.06
CA ALA A 259 -15.28 1.46 17.97
C ALA A 259 -16.48 0.48 17.95
N ALA A 260 -17.01 0.13 19.14
CA ALA A 260 -18.19 -0.74 19.26
C ALA A 260 -19.49 -0.07 18.78
N SER A 261 -19.56 1.26 18.78
CA SER A 261 -20.74 2.02 18.32
C SER A 261 -20.75 2.33 16.83
N SER A 262 -19.65 2.03 16.11
CA SER A 262 -19.57 2.23 14.66
C SER A 262 -20.20 1.04 13.93
N VAL A 263 -21.41 1.24 13.39
CA VAL A 263 -22.10 0.25 12.56
C VAL A 263 -21.30 0.04 11.27
N VAL A 264 -20.85 -1.19 11.03
CA VAL A 264 -20.28 -1.61 9.74
C VAL A 264 -21.45 -1.93 8.82
N THR A 265 -21.64 -1.17 7.75
CA THR A 265 -22.46 -1.61 6.64
C THR A 265 -21.78 -2.84 5.98
N PRO A 266 -22.47 -3.97 5.80
CA PRO A 266 -21.91 -5.12 5.11
C PRO A 266 -21.55 -4.73 3.67
N ASP A 267 -20.39 -5.20 3.19
CA ASP A 267 -20.00 -5.05 1.79
C ASP A 267 -20.98 -5.89 0.92
N THR A 268 -21.77 -5.23 0.10
CA THR A 268 -22.74 -5.87 -0.83
C THR A 268 -22.09 -6.48 -2.07
N ASN A 269 -20.79 -6.69 -2.10
CA ASN A 269 -20.07 -7.31 -3.22
C ASN A 269 -19.46 -8.66 -2.82
N SER A 270 -20.33 -9.66 -2.65
CA SER A 270 -19.98 -11.08 -2.72
C SER A 270 -20.61 -11.68 -3.99
N SER A 271 -19.94 -11.54 -5.11
CA SER A 271 -20.12 -12.39 -6.30
C SER A 271 -18.86 -12.32 -7.16
#